data_a7cf922dafa84878af16b7f6c612e2d1
#
_entry.id   a7cf922dafa84878af16b7f6c612e2d1
#
_cell.length_a   1.000
_cell.length_b   1.000
_cell.length_c   1.000
_cell.angle_alpha   90.00
_cell.angle_beta   90.00
_cell.angle_gamma   90.00
#
_symmetry.space_group_name_H-M   'P 1'
#
loop_
_entity.id
_entity.type
_entity.pdbx_description
1 polymer ?
#
loop_
_entity_poly.entity_id
_entity_poly.type
_entity_poly.pdbx_seq_one_letter_code
_entity_poly.pdbx_strand_id
1 'polypeptide(L)'
;MRTGFRRAGGAVALIAAASVVAACASSTKTSSGSSGHNPPKVAMATSIGKGEGELNIIAWAGYAESGGNDPKVDWVHPFEKQTGCHVNVKIGDTSDEMVQLMRTGQYDGVSASGDATLRLIYGGNVAPVNTSLVPNYATISSFLKNGSWNSVNGQMYGIPHGWGANLLMWNPAKVSGNLDSWSAVFDQSSAYKGKVTAYDSPIYIADAALYLMATQPSLGIKDPYSLTSKQLDAAVTLLQQQKTNVGEYWSDYTKEVQAFETGTSVVGTTWQIIANTINGDAKAKVQTVVPKEGATGWSDTWMISSKAQHPNCMYEWMNYIVSPTVNAQVAQYFGEAPAQTLACAHTDDKTFCAQYHALDSAYASKIHYWTTPQTQCVDGTGSDCTDYQQWVDKWQQIKG
;
A
#
# COMPACT_ATOMS: atom_id res chain seq x y z
N MET A 1 -49.34 -6.77 44.59
CA MET A 1 -50.38 -7.65 44.05
C MET A 1 -49.67 -8.55 43.06
N ARG A 2 -49.18 -9.69 43.41
CA ARG A 2 -49.71 -11.05 43.53
C ARG A 2 -50.70 -11.39 42.40
N THR A 3 -50.27 -12.30 41.52
CA THR A 3 -50.74 -13.64 41.12
C THR A 3 -50.08 -13.97 39.79
N GLY A 4 -49.43 -15.06 39.49
CA GLY A 4 -49.49 -16.41 39.98
C GLY A 4 -50.24 -17.36 39.01
N PHE A 5 -49.57 -18.39 38.53
CA PHE A 5 -50.10 -19.66 37.94
C PHE A 5 -49.56 -19.98 36.52
N ARG A 6 -49.21 -21.18 36.15
CA ARG A 6 -48.94 -22.52 36.71
C ARG A 6 -48.46 -23.39 35.51
N ARG A 7 -47.66 -24.34 35.81
CA ARG A 7 -47.13 -25.42 34.91
C ARG A 7 -48.23 -26.32 34.38
N ALA A 8 -48.02 -26.82 33.16
CA ALA A 8 -48.50 -28.15 32.80
C ALA A 8 -47.43 -28.80 31.89
N GLY A 9 -46.97 -29.96 32.32
CA GLY A 9 -46.01 -30.78 31.61
C GLY A 9 -46.73 -31.77 30.71
N GLY A 10 -46.05 -32.24 29.70
CA GLY A 10 -46.43 -33.31 28.82
C GLY A 10 -45.19 -33.97 28.26
N ALA A 11 -44.83 -35.09 28.81
CA ALA A 11 -43.82 -36.01 28.28
C ALA A 11 -44.43 -36.81 27.14
N VAL A 12 -43.74 -36.89 25.98
CA VAL A 12 -43.95 -37.96 24.98
C VAL A 12 -42.63 -38.37 24.41
N ALA A 13 -42.54 -39.71 24.29
CA ALA A 13 -41.44 -40.60 24.12
C ALA A 13 -40.54 -40.40 22.90
N LEU A 14 -39.29 -40.87 23.11
CA LEU A 14 -38.29 -41.19 22.11
C LEU A 14 -38.75 -42.24 21.08
N ILE A 15 -38.53 -41.98 19.81
CA ILE A 15 -38.29 -43.02 18.79
C ILE A 15 -36.99 -42.64 18.09
N ALA A 16 -35.96 -43.42 18.32
CA ALA A 16 -34.69 -43.36 17.61
C ALA A 16 -34.86 -44.02 16.24
N ALA A 17 -34.69 -43.24 15.17
CA ALA A 17 -34.45 -43.76 13.84
C ALA A 17 -33.05 -43.30 13.42
N ALA A 18 -32.11 -44.22 13.50
CA ALA A 18 -30.76 -44.03 12.99
C ALA A 18 -30.79 -44.09 11.46
N SER A 19 -30.73 -42.94 10.80
CA SER A 19 -30.44 -42.86 9.36
C SER A 19 -28.97 -42.45 9.19
N VAL A 20 -28.16 -43.44 8.83
CA VAL A 20 -26.78 -43.23 8.40
C VAL A 20 -26.83 -42.54 7.04
N VAL A 21 -26.65 -41.22 7.01
CA VAL A 21 -26.34 -40.50 5.79
C VAL A 21 -24.82 -40.42 5.70
N ALA A 22 -24.26 -41.24 4.83
CA ALA A 22 -22.87 -41.07 4.40
C ALA A 22 -22.78 -39.77 3.62
N ALA A 23 -22.42 -38.67 4.31
CA ALA A 23 -22.02 -37.42 3.67
C ALA A 23 -20.63 -37.66 3.09
N CYS A 24 -20.54 -37.85 1.77
CA CYS A 24 -19.31 -37.61 1.03
C CYS A 24 -18.94 -36.13 1.23
N ALA A 25 -18.10 -35.86 2.20
CA ALA A 25 -17.40 -34.60 2.29
C ALA A 25 -16.42 -34.55 1.11
N SER A 26 -16.89 -34.05 -0.03
CA SER A 26 -16.00 -33.49 -1.03
C SER A 26 -15.35 -32.28 -0.39
N SER A 27 -14.15 -32.49 0.16
CA SER A 27 -13.23 -31.42 0.47
C SER A 27 -12.94 -30.72 -0.85
N THR A 28 -13.68 -29.65 -1.15
CA THR A 28 -13.22 -28.63 -2.07
C THR A 28 -11.93 -28.08 -1.45
N LYS A 29 -10.80 -28.65 -1.88
CA LYS A 29 -9.53 -27.97 -1.78
C LYS A 29 -9.75 -26.67 -2.51
N THR A 30 -9.96 -25.59 -1.76
CA THR A 30 -9.72 -24.24 -2.25
C THR A 30 -8.28 -24.30 -2.70
N SER A 31 -8.04 -24.37 -4.00
CA SER A 31 -6.72 -24.27 -4.57
C SER A 31 -6.24 -22.86 -4.24
N SER A 32 -5.52 -22.75 -3.13
CA SER A 32 -4.65 -21.63 -2.87
C SER A 32 -3.69 -21.52 -4.04
N GLY A 33 -3.82 -20.40 -4.74
CA GLY A 33 -2.97 -19.82 -5.72
C GLY A 33 -2.02 -20.72 -6.49
N SER A 34 -2.29 -20.84 -7.74
CA SER A 34 -1.31 -21.21 -8.75
C SER A 34 -0.02 -20.42 -8.53
N SER A 35 1.03 -21.08 -8.09
CA SER A 35 2.41 -20.61 -8.10
C SER A 35 2.97 -20.64 -9.53
N GLY A 36 2.25 -20.07 -10.47
CA GLY A 36 2.72 -19.91 -11.84
C GLY A 36 3.18 -18.48 -12.08
N HIS A 37 4.30 -18.30 -12.74
CA HIS A 37 4.82 -17.01 -13.16
C HIS A 37 3.88 -16.18 -14.05
N ASN A 38 2.74 -16.70 -14.42
CA ASN A 38 1.80 -16.06 -15.31
C ASN A 38 0.49 -15.77 -14.60
N PRO A 39 0.04 -14.50 -14.61
CA PRO A 39 -1.29 -14.16 -14.14
C PRO A 39 -2.36 -14.85 -15.01
N PRO A 40 -3.60 -15.01 -14.49
CA PRO A 40 -4.72 -15.47 -15.29
C PRO A 40 -4.90 -14.62 -16.54
N LYS A 41 -5.30 -15.25 -17.65
CA LYS A 41 -5.57 -14.52 -18.90
C LYS A 41 -6.83 -13.69 -18.73
N VAL A 42 -6.68 -12.38 -18.68
CA VAL A 42 -7.76 -11.40 -18.69
C VAL A 42 -7.63 -10.57 -19.96
N ALA A 43 -8.76 -10.26 -20.61
CA ALA A 43 -8.75 -9.45 -21.81
C ALA A 43 -8.32 -8.00 -21.49
N MET A 44 -7.45 -7.46 -22.31
CA MET A 44 -7.06 -6.05 -22.28
C MET A 44 -7.95 -5.27 -23.23
N ALA A 45 -8.40 -4.06 -22.83
CA ALA A 45 -9.14 -3.17 -23.72
C ALA A 45 -8.28 -2.75 -24.92
N THR A 46 -8.88 -2.72 -26.10
CA THR A 46 -8.22 -2.32 -27.34
C THR A 46 -8.66 -0.93 -27.82
N SER A 47 -9.75 -0.41 -27.28
CA SER A 47 -10.29 0.91 -27.56
C SER A 47 -11.12 1.41 -26.38
N ILE A 48 -11.32 2.72 -26.29
CA ILE A 48 -12.26 3.36 -25.38
C ILE A 48 -13.49 3.76 -26.20
N GLY A 49 -14.68 3.42 -25.69
CA GLY A 49 -15.96 3.85 -26.19
C GLY A 49 -16.49 5.08 -25.44
N LYS A 50 -17.80 5.30 -25.51
CA LYS A 50 -18.50 6.29 -24.69
C LYS A 50 -18.52 5.78 -23.25
N GLY A 51 -18.31 6.67 -22.28
CA GLY A 51 -18.44 6.38 -20.86
C GLY A 51 -19.84 5.84 -20.52
N GLU A 52 -19.88 4.90 -19.59
CA GLU A 52 -21.10 4.18 -19.20
C GLU A 52 -22.01 5.00 -18.27
N GLY A 53 -21.53 6.16 -17.80
CA GLY A 53 -22.30 7.09 -16.98
C GLY A 53 -22.10 6.91 -15.48
N GLU A 54 -21.36 5.88 -15.04
CA GLU A 54 -21.04 5.59 -13.64
C GLU A 54 -19.63 5.07 -13.52
N LEU A 55 -19.00 5.26 -12.34
CA LEU A 55 -17.68 4.73 -12.00
C LEU A 55 -17.61 4.42 -10.51
N ASN A 56 -17.38 3.17 -10.16
CA ASN A 56 -17.27 2.69 -8.77
C ASN A 56 -15.83 2.35 -8.46
N ILE A 57 -15.16 3.14 -7.62
CA ILE A 57 -13.72 2.98 -7.33
C ILE A 57 -13.44 2.83 -5.84
N ILE A 58 -12.33 2.13 -5.56
CA ILE A 58 -11.73 2.07 -4.24
C ILE A 58 -10.49 2.96 -4.25
N ALA A 59 -10.35 3.82 -3.25
CA ALA A 59 -9.23 4.74 -3.13
C ALA A 59 -8.77 4.90 -1.69
N TRP A 60 -7.52 5.24 -1.49
CA TRP A 60 -7.05 5.83 -0.24
C TRP A 60 -7.74 7.18 -0.03
N ALA A 61 -7.95 7.56 1.23
CA ALA A 61 -8.42 8.91 1.56
C ALA A 61 -7.46 9.95 0.98
N GLY A 62 -8.01 10.95 0.27
CA GLY A 62 -7.20 11.99 -0.38
C GLY A 62 -6.95 11.80 -1.88
N TYR A 63 -7.27 10.64 -2.46
CA TYR A 63 -7.04 10.39 -3.89
C TYR A 63 -8.23 10.69 -4.81
N ALA A 64 -9.44 10.77 -4.26
CA ALA A 64 -10.66 11.01 -5.03
C ALA A 64 -11.59 11.98 -4.28
N GLU A 65 -11.11 13.22 -4.10
CA GLU A 65 -11.83 14.24 -3.35
C GLU A 65 -12.88 14.95 -4.21
N SER A 66 -14.05 15.18 -3.60
CA SER A 66 -15.22 15.83 -4.21
C SER A 66 -15.68 17.10 -3.46
N GLY A 67 -14.76 17.76 -2.75
CA GLY A 67 -15.07 18.96 -1.99
C GLY A 67 -15.77 18.71 -0.63
N GLY A 68 -16.00 17.45 -0.26
CA GLY A 68 -16.70 17.12 0.98
C GLY A 68 -15.91 17.46 2.25
N ASN A 69 -14.59 17.24 2.22
CA ASN A 69 -13.69 17.55 3.32
C ASN A 69 -13.21 19.00 3.27
N ASP A 70 -12.85 19.48 2.09
CA ASP A 70 -12.51 20.89 1.82
C ASP A 70 -13.13 21.29 0.49
N PRO A 71 -14.04 22.28 0.46
CA PRO A 71 -14.69 22.75 -0.77
C PRO A 71 -13.73 23.24 -1.88
N LYS A 72 -12.46 23.49 -1.56
CA LYS A 72 -11.44 23.87 -2.52
C LYS A 72 -10.71 22.67 -3.13
N VAL A 73 -10.93 21.49 -2.59
CA VAL A 73 -10.27 20.23 -2.96
C VAL A 73 -11.29 19.34 -3.65
N ASP A 74 -11.40 19.51 -4.95
CA ASP A 74 -12.40 18.83 -5.77
C ASP A 74 -11.87 18.60 -7.19
N TRP A 75 -11.64 17.35 -7.52
CA TRP A 75 -11.33 16.91 -8.88
C TRP A 75 -12.30 15.83 -9.38
N VAL A 76 -13.20 15.36 -8.52
CA VAL A 76 -14.26 14.42 -8.91
C VAL A 76 -15.34 15.11 -9.71
N HIS A 77 -15.95 16.19 -9.23
CA HIS A 77 -17.02 16.86 -9.99
C HIS A 77 -16.58 17.45 -11.35
N PRO A 78 -15.35 18.04 -11.48
CA PRO A 78 -14.83 18.38 -12.81
C PRO A 78 -14.71 17.20 -13.75
N PHE A 79 -14.29 16.02 -13.28
CA PHE A 79 -14.27 14.79 -14.06
C PHE A 79 -15.66 14.37 -14.51
N GLU A 80 -16.63 14.32 -13.57
CA GLU A 80 -18.02 13.98 -13.87
C GLU A 80 -18.63 14.91 -14.93
N LYS A 81 -18.39 16.22 -14.78
CA LYS A 81 -18.87 17.22 -15.74
C LYS A 81 -18.24 17.04 -17.12
N GLN A 82 -16.97 16.66 -17.19
CA GLN A 82 -16.24 16.48 -18.44
C GLN A 82 -16.65 15.20 -19.18
N THR A 83 -16.89 14.12 -18.46
CA THR A 83 -17.05 12.77 -19.03
C THR A 83 -18.49 12.25 -18.97
N GLY A 84 -19.30 12.76 -18.06
CA GLY A 84 -20.61 12.24 -17.72
C GLY A 84 -20.56 10.95 -16.89
N CYS A 85 -19.38 10.55 -16.35
CA CYS A 85 -19.20 9.40 -15.48
C CYS A 85 -19.32 9.85 -14.03
N HIS A 86 -20.42 9.52 -13.36
CA HIS A 86 -20.61 9.79 -11.93
C HIS A 86 -19.73 8.87 -11.08
N VAL A 87 -18.99 9.43 -10.15
CA VAL A 87 -17.95 8.72 -9.36
C VAL A 87 -18.45 8.37 -7.97
N ASN A 88 -18.51 7.08 -7.67
CA ASN A 88 -18.77 6.56 -6.34
C ASN A 88 -17.45 6.06 -5.75
N VAL A 89 -17.02 6.67 -4.64
CA VAL A 89 -15.76 6.35 -3.99
C VAL A 89 -15.99 5.54 -2.72
N LYS A 90 -15.40 4.36 -2.64
CA LYS A 90 -15.21 3.61 -1.39
C LYS A 90 -13.80 3.88 -0.88
N ILE A 91 -13.68 4.49 0.28
CA ILE A 91 -12.38 4.61 0.96
C ILE A 91 -11.99 3.24 1.51
N GLY A 92 -10.77 2.81 1.21
CA GLY A 92 -10.12 1.65 1.80
C GLY A 92 -9.08 2.11 2.81
N ASP A 93 -9.05 1.47 3.98
CA ASP A 93 -8.17 1.85 5.08
C ASP A 93 -6.86 1.05 5.11
N THR A 94 -6.84 -0.09 4.41
CA THR A 94 -5.65 -0.97 4.29
C THR A 94 -5.57 -1.64 2.93
N SER A 95 -4.35 -2.01 2.51
CA SER A 95 -4.15 -2.83 1.30
C SER A 95 -4.94 -4.15 1.33
N ASP A 96 -5.07 -4.77 2.51
CA ASP A 96 -5.82 -6.00 2.67
C ASP A 96 -7.33 -5.79 2.45
N GLU A 97 -7.90 -4.72 2.98
CA GLU A 97 -9.30 -4.35 2.72
C GLU A 97 -9.53 -4.10 1.24
N MET A 98 -8.65 -3.33 0.59
CA MET A 98 -8.77 -3.03 -0.86
C MET A 98 -8.73 -4.29 -1.71
N VAL A 99 -7.86 -5.26 -1.39
CA VAL A 99 -7.82 -6.56 -2.07
C VAL A 99 -9.12 -7.34 -1.85
N GLN A 100 -9.68 -7.35 -0.64
CA GLN A 100 -10.95 -8.01 -0.36
C GLN A 100 -12.13 -7.35 -1.11
N LEU A 101 -12.20 -6.04 -1.11
CA LEU A 101 -13.23 -5.29 -1.85
C LEU A 101 -13.16 -5.57 -3.36
N MET A 102 -11.97 -5.57 -3.96
CA MET A 102 -11.80 -5.90 -5.37
C MET A 102 -12.22 -7.33 -5.73
N ARG A 103 -12.02 -8.29 -4.82
CA ARG A 103 -12.47 -9.68 -5.01
C ARG A 103 -13.98 -9.82 -5.11
N THR A 104 -14.75 -8.88 -4.58
CA THR A 104 -16.23 -8.89 -4.70
C THR A 104 -16.67 -8.70 -6.16
N GLY A 105 -15.86 -8.03 -6.98
CA GLY A 105 -16.18 -7.68 -8.37
C GLY A 105 -17.25 -6.58 -8.48
N GLN A 106 -17.49 -5.81 -7.42
CA GLN A 106 -18.46 -4.70 -7.39
C GLN A 106 -17.85 -3.36 -7.80
N TYR A 107 -16.54 -3.27 -7.92
CA TYR A 107 -15.82 -2.05 -8.23
C TYR A 107 -15.16 -2.13 -9.60
N ASP A 108 -15.07 -0.99 -10.27
CA ASP A 108 -14.47 -0.83 -11.60
C ASP A 108 -12.94 -0.67 -11.51
N GLY A 109 -12.46 -0.13 -10.41
CA GLY A 109 -11.03 0.05 -10.21
C GLY A 109 -10.64 0.32 -8.77
N VAL A 110 -9.33 0.36 -8.55
CA VAL A 110 -8.71 0.59 -7.25
C VAL A 110 -7.40 1.35 -7.41
N SER A 111 -7.11 2.26 -6.48
CA SER A 111 -5.75 2.78 -6.28
C SER A 111 -5.03 1.89 -5.27
N ALA A 112 -4.07 1.08 -5.73
CA ALA A 112 -3.41 0.07 -4.93
C ALA A 112 -1.91 0.36 -4.78
N SER A 113 -1.39 0.12 -3.57
CA SER A 113 0.03 0.14 -3.27
C SER A 113 0.71 -1.19 -3.67
N GLY A 114 2.03 -1.17 -3.83
CA GLY A 114 2.78 -2.30 -4.39
C GLY A 114 2.69 -3.62 -3.61
N ASP A 115 2.37 -3.57 -2.32
CA ASP A 115 2.12 -4.75 -1.49
C ASP A 115 0.79 -5.47 -1.83
N ALA A 116 -0.15 -4.78 -2.51
CA ALA A 116 -1.42 -5.32 -2.95
C ALA A 116 -1.45 -5.68 -4.44
N THR A 117 -0.68 -5.00 -5.28
CA THR A 117 -0.84 -5.05 -6.75
C THR A 117 -0.67 -6.45 -7.32
N LEU A 118 0.40 -7.18 -6.97
CA LEU A 118 0.61 -8.53 -7.48
C LEU A 118 -0.44 -9.53 -6.96
N ARG A 119 -0.98 -9.31 -5.76
CA ARG A 119 -2.10 -10.12 -5.22
C ARG A 119 -3.34 -9.98 -6.10
N LEU A 120 -3.62 -8.76 -6.57
CA LEU A 120 -4.72 -8.47 -7.49
C LEU A 120 -4.46 -9.04 -8.88
N ILE A 121 -3.24 -8.91 -9.39
CA ILE A 121 -2.83 -9.41 -10.70
C ILE A 121 -2.90 -10.94 -10.75
N TYR A 122 -2.20 -11.64 -9.85
CA TYR A 122 -2.19 -13.10 -9.82
C TYR A 122 -3.51 -13.71 -9.36
N GLY A 123 -4.32 -12.96 -8.61
CA GLY A 123 -5.69 -13.32 -8.26
C GLY A 123 -6.69 -13.17 -9.40
N GLY A 124 -6.27 -12.60 -10.55
CA GLY A 124 -7.16 -12.32 -11.68
C GLY A 124 -8.25 -11.28 -11.39
N ASN A 125 -8.03 -10.43 -10.38
CA ASN A 125 -8.98 -9.40 -9.97
C ASN A 125 -8.89 -8.12 -10.81
N VAL A 126 -7.76 -7.92 -11.50
CA VAL A 126 -7.50 -6.77 -12.37
C VAL A 126 -7.16 -7.21 -13.77
N ALA A 127 -7.45 -6.36 -14.74
CA ALA A 127 -7.10 -6.55 -16.14
C ALA A 127 -5.79 -5.85 -16.49
N PRO A 128 -5.05 -6.36 -17.50
CA PRO A 128 -3.93 -5.61 -18.06
C PRO A 128 -4.42 -4.29 -18.66
N VAL A 129 -3.62 -3.24 -18.48
CA VAL A 129 -3.93 -1.90 -18.98
C VAL A 129 -3.24 -1.65 -20.31
N ASN A 130 -4.01 -1.25 -21.30
CA ASN A 130 -3.49 -0.71 -22.55
C ASN A 130 -3.09 0.76 -22.35
N THR A 131 -1.81 1.00 -22.11
CA THR A 131 -1.29 2.33 -21.82
C THR A 131 -1.43 3.30 -22.98
N SER A 132 -1.61 2.82 -24.23
CA SER A 132 -1.87 3.67 -25.38
C SER A 132 -3.26 4.35 -25.34
N LEU A 133 -4.17 3.82 -24.53
CA LEU A 133 -5.48 4.40 -24.27
C LEU A 133 -5.47 5.44 -23.12
N VAL A 134 -4.31 5.70 -22.53
CA VAL A 134 -4.09 6.67 -21.47
C VAL A 134 -3.01 7.67 -21.92
N PRO A 135 -3.37 8.69 -22.72
CA PRO A 135 -2.39 9.62 -23.31
C PRO A 135 -1.42 10.25 -22.32
N ASN A 136 -1.91 10.61 -21.13
CA ASN A 136 -1.08 11.19 -20.07
C ASN A 136 -0.03 10.22 -19.48
N TYR A 137 -0.14 8.91 -19.75
CA TYR A 137 0.89 7.93 -19.40
C TYR A 137 2.23 8.22 -20.09
N ALA A 138 2.23 8.87 -21.25
CA ALA A 138 3.44 9.20 -21.98
C ALA A 138 4.44 10.01 -21.15
N THR A 139 3.94 10.89 -20.28
CA THR A 139 4.71 11.81 -19.44
C THR A 139 4.81 11.38 -17.97
N ILE A 140 4.41 10.17 -17.62
CA ILE A 140 4.74 9.55 -16.33
C ILE A 140 6.25 9.32 -16.22
N SER A 141 6.83 9.51 -15.04
CA SER A 141 8.24 9.27 -14.74
C SER A 141 8.68 7.87 -15.17
N SER A 142 9.80 7.78 -15.89
CA SER A 142 10.24 6.54 -16.53
C SER A 142 10.53 5.42 -15.52
N PHE A 143 11.00 5.76 -14.33
CA PHE A 143 11.31 4.80 -13.27
C PHE A 143 10.06 4.18 -12.62
N LEU A 144 8.86 4.75 -12.84
CA LEU A 144 7.58 4.18 -12.39
C LEU A 144 6.93 3.29 -13.45
N LYS A 145 7.43 3.31 -14.68
CA LYS A 145 6.91 2.49 -15.78
C LYS A 145 7.53 1.09 -15.74
N ASN A 146 6.71 0.07 -15.95
CA ASN A 146 7.14 -1.34 -15.95
C ASN A 146 7.83 -1.78 -14.65
N GLY A 147 7.45 -1.18 -13.51
CA GLY A 147 7.94 -1.60 -12.21
C GLY A 147 7.48 -3.03 -11.87
N SER A 148 8.31 -3.78 -11.14
CA SER A 148 7.99 -5.16 -10.72
C SER A 148 6.72 -5.26 -9.87
N TRP A 149 6.32 -4.17 -9.24
CA TRP A 149 5.10 -4.09 -8.42
C TRP A 149 3.81 -3.91 -9.22
N ASN A 150 3.84 -3.40 -10.45
CA ASN A 150 2.65 -3.09 -11.23
C ASN A 150 2.69 -3.61 -12.66
N SER A 151 3.70 -4.41 -13.01
CA SER A 151 3.82 -5.06 -14.31
C SER A 151 4.27 -6.51 -14.20
N VAL A 152 3.80 -7.35 -15.09
CA VAL A 152 4.19 -8.76 -15.20
C VAL A 152 4.45 -9.09 -16.66
N ASN A 153 5.60 -9.70 -16.95
CA ASN A 153 6.01 -10.07 -18.31
C ASN A 153 5.99 -8.89 -19.31
N GLY A 154 6.33 -7.68 -18.86
CA GLY A 154 6.32 -6.46 -19.67
C GLY A 154 4.92 -5.88 -19.91
N GLN A 155 3.87 -6.44 -19.32
CA GLN A 155 2.51 -5.95 -19.39
C GLN A 155 2.17 -5.14 -18.15
N MET A 156 1.76 -3.88 -18.33
CA MET A 156 1.26 -3.02 -17.25
C MET A 156 -0.15 -3.46 -16.80
N TYR A 157 -0.40 -3.37 -15.49
CA TYR A 157 -1.70 -3.64 -14.87
C TYR A 157 -2.29 -2.42 -14.16
N GLY A 158 -1.66 -1.26 -14.31
CA GLY A 158 -2.16 -0.02 -13.77
C GLY A 158 -1.35 1.19 -14.19
N ILE A 159 -1.84 2.37 -13.79
CA ILE A 159 -1.23 3.66 -14.08
C ILE A 159 -0.72 4.26 -12.78
N PRO A 160 0.61 4.38 -12.58
CA PRO A 160 1.18 5.05 -11.41
C PRO A 160 0.72 6.50 -11.36
N HIS A 161 0.33 6.98 -10.18
CA HIS A 161 -0.09 8.38 -10.02
C HIS A 161 0.67 9.14 -8.94
N GLY A 162 1.28 8.44 -7.98
CA GLY A 162 2.09 9.03 -6.93
C GLY A 162 3.12 8.04 -6.38
N TRP A 163 4.11 8.57 -5.66
CA TRP A 163 5.13 7.76 -5.01
C TRP A 163 5.76 8.47 -3.83
N GLY A 164 6.37 7.71 -2.94
CA GLY A 164 7.10 8.23 -1.79
C GLY A 164 8.12 7.25 -1.25
N ALA A 165 9.06 7.75 -0.45
CA ALA A 165 10.03 6.97 0.28
C ALA A 165 9.61 6.80 1.74
N ASN A 166 9.93 5.65 2.34
CA ASN A 166 9.97 5.50 3.77
C ASN A 166 11.30 6.08 4.27
N LEU A 167 11.22 7.07 5.14
CA LEU A 167 12.37 7.85 5.59
C LEU A 167 12.72 7.53 7.04
N LEU A 168 13.98 7.66 7.38
CA LEU A 168 14.39 7.78 8.77
C LEU A 168 14.13 9.21 9.24
N MET A 169 13.37 9.37 10.32
CA MET A 169 13.06 10.67 10.93
C MET A 169 13.54 10.72 12.38
N TRP A 170 14.02 11.89 12.80
CA TRP A 170 14.37 12.14 14.21
C TRP A 170 14.15 13.59 14.62
N ASN A 171 13.97 13.77 15.92
CA ASN A 171 13.92 15.09 16.54
C ASN A 171 15.34 15.53 16.95
N PRO A 172 15.98 16.49 16.29
CA PRO A 172 17.38 16.88 16.58
C PRO A 172 17.58 17.54 17.94
N ALA A 173 16.50 17.99 18.60
CA ALA A 173 16.58 18.49 19.97
C ALA A 173 16.65 17.36 21.03
N LYS A 174 16.34 16.12 20.64
CA LYS A 174 16.29 14.92 21.51
C LYS A 174 17.29 13.84 21.13
N VAL A 175 17.70 13.81 19.87
CA VAL A 175 18.63 12.83 19.31
C VAL A 175 19.88 13.58 18.85
N SER A 176 21.02 13.23 19.41
CA SER A 176 22.29 13.89 19.09
C SER A 176 22.86 13.40 17.77
N GLY A 177 23.44 14.31 16.99
CA GLY A 177 24.09 14.03 15.72
C GLY A 177 23.13 13.90 14.53
N ASN A 178 23.71 13.78 13.35
CA ASN A 178 22.97 13.49 12.14
C ASN A 178 22.87 11.99 11.95
N LEU A 179 21.65 11.45 11.88
CA LEU A 179 21.42 10.05 11.57
C LEU A 179 21.53 9.83 10.07
N ASP A 180 22.20 8.76 9.66
CA ASP A 180 22.38 8.38 8.24
C ASP A 180 22.18 6.88 7.99
N SER A 181 21.68 6.16 9.00
CA SER A 181 21.55 4.70 8.95
C SER A 181 20.30 4.23 9.69
N TRP A 182 19.65 3.22 9.14
CA TRP A 182 18.56 2.49 9.80
C TRP A 182 18.97 1.83 11.12
N SER A 183 20.26 1.74 11.43
CA SER A 183 20.73 1.24 12.74
C SER A 183 20.07 1.96 13.91
N ALA A 184 19.74 3.24 13.77
CA ALA A 184 19.10 4.04 14.80
C ALA A 184 17.73 3.48 15.25
N VAL A 185 16.99 2.85 14.36
CA VAL A 185 15.69 2.23 14.66
C VAL A 185 15.76 0.72 14.81
N PHE A 186 16.87 0.08 14.40
CA PHE A 186 17.11 -1.36 14.57
C PHE A 186 18.14 -1.65 15.68
N ASP A 187 19.40 -1.87 15.34
CA ASP A 187 20.44 -2.33 16.28
C ASP A 187 20.68 -1.38 17.46
N GLN A 188 20.56 -0.07 17.22
CA GLN A 188 20.80 0.98 18.22
C GLN A 188 19.51 1.51 18.85
N SER A 189 18.37 0.94 18.52
CA SER A 189 17.05 1.41 18.97
C SER A 189 16.89 1.41 20.50
N SER A 190 17.67 0.60 21.21
CA SER A 190 17.68 0.56 22.68
C SER A 190 18.09 1.90 23.34
N ALA A 191 18.82 2.75 22.62
CA ALA A 191 19.12 4.12 23.04
C ALA A 191 17.85 4.99 23.15
N TYR A 192 16.79 4.60 22.47
CA TYR A 192 15.51 5.32 22.37
C TYR A 192 14.34 4.46 22.89
N LYS A 193 14.57 3.63 23.92
CA LYS A 193 13.59 2.69 24.46
C LYS A 193 12.23 3.35 24.71
N GLY A 194 11.17 2.79 24.08
CA GLY A 194 9.80 3.28 24.17
C GLY A 194 9.56 4.61 23.42
N LYS A 195 10.50 5.04 22.55
CA LYS A 195 10.42 6.30 21.80
C LYS A 195 10.67 6.15 20.30
N VAL A 196 10.65 4.92 19.81
CA VAL A 196 10.77 4.62 18.38
C VAL A 196 9.38 4.53 17.77
N THR A 197 9.17 5.09 16.59
CA THR A 197 7.97 4.82 15.77
C THR A 197 8.29 3.81 14.67
N ALA A 198 7.32 2.96 14.33
CA ALA A 198 7.44 1.98 13.27
C ALA A 198 6.10 1.86 12.51
N TYR A 199 6.17 1.63 11.20
CA TYR A 199 4.98 1.45 10.37
C TYR A 199 4.27 0.14 10.71
N ASP A 200 2.95 0.22 10.95
CA ASP A 200 2.12 -0.93 11.34
C ASP A 200 1.56 -1.68 10.13
N SER A 201 2.43 -2.42 9.47
CA SER A 201 2.05 -3.24 8.31
C SER A 201 3.03 -4.40 8.13
N PRO A 202 2.58 -5.58 7.65
CA PRO A 202 3.46 -6.69 7.30
C PRO A 202 4.58 -6.30 6.34
N ILE A 203 4.34 -5.33 5.45
CA ILE A 203 5.36 -4.88 4.48
C ILE A 203 6.57 -4.22 5.16
N TYR A 204 6.44 -3.76 6.41
CA TYR A 204 7.56 -3.22 7.20
C TYR A 204 8.66 -4.26 7.45
N ILE A 205 8.38 -5.55 7.30
CA ILE A 205 9.41 -6.60 7.33
C ILE A 205 10.49 -6.34 6.26
N ALA A 206 10.12 -5.74 5.13
CA ALA A 206 11.07 -5.39 4.09
C ALA A 206 12.08 -4.31 4.52
N ASP A 207 11.71 -3.39 5.40
CA ASP A 207 12.63 -2.38 5.96
C ASP A 207 13.74 -3.06 6.77
N ALA A 208 13.38 -4.04 7.60
CA ALA A 208 14.34 -4.85 8.34
C ALA A 208 15.20 -5.71 7.39
N ALA A 209 14.60 -6.30 6.35
CA ALA A 209 15.32 -7.08 5.36
C ALA A 209 16.31 -6.22 4.56
N LEU A 210 15.94 -5.00 4.17
CA LEU A 210 16.82 -4.04 3.51
C LEU A 210 18.02 -3.69 4.40
N TYR A 211 17.79 -3.43 5.68
CA TYR A 211 18.87 -3.19 6.63
C TYR A 211 19.80 -4.41 6.75
N LEU A 212 19.25 -5.61 6.87
CA LEU A 212 20.04 -6.85 6.94
C LEU A 212 20.79 -7.14 5.63
N MET A 213 20.21 -6.80 4.48
CA MET A 213 20.87 -6.92 3.17
C MET A 213 22.17 -6.13 3.13
N ALA A 214 22.19 -4.94 3.73
CA ALA A 214 23.37 -4.09 3.79
C ALA A 214 24.36 -4.48 4.91
N THR A 215 23.86 -4.93 6.07
CA THR A 215 24.68 -5.14 7.28
C THR A 215 25.07 -6.59 7.51
N GLN A 216 24.35 -7.56 6.97
CA GLN A 216 24.59 -8.99 7.09
C GLN A 216 24.61 -9.69 5.72
N PRO A 217 25.60 -9.40 4.85
CA PRO A 217 25.63 -9.94 3.48
C PRO A 217 25.70 -11.48 3.42
N SER A 218 26.12 -12.13 4.50
CA SER A 218 26.11 -13.60 4.63
C SER A 218 24.72 -14.23 4.58
N LEU A 219 23.64 -13.43 4.79
CA LEU A 219 22.27 -13.88 4.61
C LEU A 219 21.89 -14.04 3.15
N GLY A 220 22.64 -13.40 2.23
CA GLY A 220 22.42 -13.50 0.79
C GLY A 220 21.10 -12.86 0.32
N ILE A 221 20.53 -11.91 1.07
CA ILE A 221 19.34 -11.15 0.65
C ILE A 221 19.73 -10.29 -0.56
N LYS A 222 18.98 -10.38 -1.66
CA LYS A 222 19.20 -9.58 -2.87
C LYS A 222 18.04 -8.63 -3.15
N ASP A 223 16.85 -8.95 -2.66
CA ASP A 223 15.64 -8.17 -2.79
C ASP A 223 14.90 -8.23 -1.45
N PRO A 224 14.57 -7.08 -0.82
CA PRO A 224 13.92 -7.06 0.49
C PRO A 224 12.50 -7.64 0.51
N TYR A 225 11.88 -7.83 -0.66
CA TYR A 225 10.54 -8.42 -0.81
C TYR A 225 10.56 -9.89 -1.24
N SER A 226 11.75 -10.44 -1.53
CA SER A 226 11.93 -11.80 -2.05
C SER A 226 12.78 -12.62 -1.08
N LEU A 227 12.18 -13.02 0.04
CA LEU A 227 12.88 -13.66 1.16
C LEU A 227 12.59 -15.14 1.24
N THR A 228 13.65 -15.96 1.36
CA THR A 228 13.50 -17.34 1.83
C THR A 228 13.03 -17.36 3.29
N SER A 229 12.50 -18.49 3.77
CA SER A 229 12.06 -18.62 5.17
C SER A 229 13.17 -18.23 6.17
N LYS A 230 14.42 -18.61 5.90
CA LYS A 230 15.56 -18.25 6.76
C LYS A 230 15.82 -16.74 6.79
N GLN A 231 15.70 -16.07 5.65
CA GLN A 231 15.89 -14.62 5.54
C GLN A 231 14.73 -13.87 6.22
N LEU A 232 13.49 -14.35 6.02
CA LEU A 232 12.30 -13.82 6.70
C LEU A 232 12.44 -13.96 8.23
N ASP A 233 12.86 -15.13 8.73
CA ASP A 233 13.06 -15.35 10.17
C ASP A 233 14.14 -14.43 10.75
N ALA A 234 15.19 -14.11 9.99
CA ALA A 234 16.20 -13.13 10.39
C ALA A 234 15.61 -11.72 10.50
N ALA A 235 14.82 -11.28 9.54
CA ALA A 235 14.14 -9.98 9.59
C ALA A 235 13.14 -9.90 10.74
N VAL A 236 12.36 -10.96 10.97
CA VAL A 236 11.43 -11.09 12.10
C VAL A 236 12.17 -11.00 13.44
N THR A 237 13.31 -11.68 13.58
CA THR A 237 14.12 -11.62 14.79
C THR A 237 14.59 -10.19 15.10
N LEU A 238 15.03 -9.46 14.06
CA LEU A 238 15.42 -8.04 14.21
C LEU A 238 14.24 -7.17 14.67
N LEU A 239 13.06 -7.37 14.08
CA LEU A 239 11.85 -6.63 14.44
C LEU A 239 11.34 -6.97 15.85
N GLN A 240 11.48 -8.21 16.30
CA GLN A 240 11.16 -8.62 17.68
C GLN A 240 12.09 -7.94 18.69
N GLN A 241 13.36 -7.75 18.34
CA GLN A 241 14.30 -6.97 19.15
C GLN A 241 13.91 -5.49 19.17
N GLN A 242 13.58 -4.91 18.01
CA GLN A 242 13.10 -3.53 17.87
C GLN A 242 11.83 -3.29 18.70
N LYS A 243 10.88 -4.23 18.69
CA LYS A 243 9.57 -4.10 19.38
C LYS A 243 9.72 -3.64 20.83
N THR A 244 10.75 -4.09 21.54
CA THR A 244 10.98 -3.71 22.94
C THR A 244 11.26 -2.21 23.10
N ASN A 245 11.60 -1.52 22.04
CA ASN A 245 11.97 -0.10 21.99
C ASN A 245 10.93 0.77 21.27
N VAL A 246 9.95 0.15 20.57
CA VAL A 246 8.85 0.86 19.91
C VAL A 246 7.88 1.39 20.94
N GLY A 247 7.59 2.67 20.85
CA GLY A 247 6.55 3.36 21.63
C GLY A 247 5.24 3.49 20.90
N GLU A 248 5.30 3.62 19.56
CA GLU A 248 4.13 3.74 18.70
C GLU A 248 4.30 2.97 17.41
N TYR A 249 3.34 2.09 17.12
CA TYR A 249 3.14 1.53 15.79
C TYR A 249 2.03 2.32 15.10
N TRP A 250 2.31 2.90 13.95
CA TRP A 250 1.39 3.77 13.25
C TRP A 250 0.99 3.22 11.87
N SER A 251 -0.28 3.29 11.55
CA SER A 251 -0.85 3.15 10.20
C SER A 251 -1.63 4.42 9.82
N ASP A 252 -2.13 5.15 10.81
CA ASP A 252 -2.67 6.49 10.70
C ASP A 252 -1.54 7.51 10.95
N TYR A 253 -1.22 8.32 9.94
CA TYR A 253 -0.14 9.30 9.98
C TYR A 253 -0.29 10.33 11.11
N THR A 254 -1.53 10.65 11.51
CA THR A 254 -1.81 11.63 12.57
C THR A 254 -1.30 11.16 13.93
N LYS A 255 -1.23 9.85 14.16
CA LYS A 255 -0.65 9.27 15.39
C LYS A 255 0.84 9.50 15.47
N GLU A 256 1.56 9.34 14.35
CA GLU A 256 2.99 9.63 14.33
C GLU A 256 3.26 11.12 14.53
N VAL A 257 2.50 12.00 13.86
CA VAL A 257 2.57 13.46 14.09
C VAL A 257 2.41 13.75 15.58
N GLN A 258 1.36 13.24 16.21
CA GLN A 258 1.10 13.46 17.65
C GLN A 258 2.24 12.93 18.54
N ALA A 259 2.78 11.75 18.22
CA ALA A 259 3.86 11.13 19.01
C ALA A 259 5.13 11.99 19.03
N PHE A 260 5.48 12.59 17.88
CA PHE A 260 6.63 13.50 17.80
C PHE A 260 6.35 14.89 18.42
N GLU A 261 5.17 15.45 18.23
CA GLU A 261 4.78 16.73 18.81
C GLU A 261 4.74 16.70 20.35
N THR A 262 4.27 15.61 20.92
CA THR A 262 4.23 15.39 22.37
C THR A 262 5.58 14.95 22.94
N GLY A 263 6.53 14.52 22.09
CA GLY A 263 7.83 13.99 22.49
C GLY A 263 7.76 12.60 23.08
N THR A 264 6.67 11.87 22.92
CA THR A 264 6.56 10.45 23.27
C THR A 264 7.38 9.58 22.31
N SER A 265 7.63 10.06 21.08
CA SER A 265 8.59 9.48 20.15
C SER A 265 9.62 10.50 19.72
N VAL A 266 10.82 10.04 19.36
CA VAL A 266 11.95 10.91 18.98
C VAL A 266 12.69 10.46 17.72
N VAL A 267 12.52 9.20 17.30
CA VAL A 267 13.13 8.62 16.12
C VAL A 267 12.18 7.56 15.54
N GLY A 268 12.18 7.35 14.24
CA GLY A 268 11.33 6.32 13.62
C GLY A 268 11.35 6.32 12.10
N THR A 269 10.47 5.50 11.55
CA THR A 269 10.18 5.47 10.10
C THR A 269 9.02 6.39 9.81
N THR A 270 9.07 7.14 8.72
CA THR A 270 8.08 8.17 8.40
C THR A 270 7.88 8.34 6.89
N TRP A 271 6.87 9.11 6.52
CA TRP A 271 6.71 9.67 5.18
C TRP A 271 6.99 11.18 5.16
N GLN A 272 7.36 11.71 4.01
CA GLN A 272 7.71 13.13 3.87
C GLN A 272 6.60 14.07 4.33
N ILE A 273 5.33 13.73 4.06
CA ILE A 273 4.18 14.53 4.50
C ILE A 273 4.11 14.65 6.03
N ILE A 274 4.43 13.60 6.75
CA ILE A 274 4.42 13.59 8.22
C ILE A 274 5.47 14.56 8.75
N ALA A 275 6.69 14.47 8.22
CA ALA A 275 7.76 15.37 8.59
C ALA A 275 7.44 16.83 8.26
N ASN A 276 6.81 17.09 7.10
CA ASN A 276 6.38 18.44 6.70
C ASN A 276 5.28 18.95 7.65
N THR A 277 4.33 18.12 8.04
CA THR A 277 3.26 18.47 8.99
C THR A 277 3.84 18.84 10.35
N ILE A 278 4.74 18.02 10.91
CA ILE A 278 5.41 18.30 12.19
C ILE A 278 6.22 19.61 12.09
N ASN A 279 6.95 19.81 10.99
CA ASN A 279 7.77 20.99 10.78
C ASN A 279 6.94 22.27 10.53
N GLY A 280 5.70 22.13 10.05
CA GLY A 280 4.73 23.22 9.92
C GLY A 280 4.20 23.72 11.27
N ASP A 281 4.15 22.85 12.29
CA ASP A 281 3.77 23.23 13.66
C ASP A 281 4.98 23.78 14.45
N ALA A 282 4.70 24.58 15.47
CA ALA A 282 5.72 25.11 16.38
C ALA A 282 6.13 24.14 17.50
N LYS A 283 5.38 23.05 17.71
CA LYS A 283 5.56 22.13 18.85
C LYS A 283 6.82 21.28 18.78
N ALA A 284 7.18 20.85 17.58
CA ALA A 284 8.36 20.02 17.34
C ALA A 284 9.04 20.38 16.03
N LYS A 285 10.30 19.98 15.87
CA LYS A 285 11.03 20.01 14.62
C LYS A 285 11.70 18.66 14.40
N VAL A 286 11.65 18.19 13.16
CA VAL A 286 12.24 16.91 12.77
C VAL A 286 13.13 17.05 11.54
N GLN A 287 14.07 16.15 11.40
CA GLN A 287 14.87 15.94 10.21
C GLN A 287 14.59 14.57 9.63
N THR A 288 14.73 14.44 8.32
CA THR A 288 14.56 13.19 7.58
C THR A 288 15.74 12.91 6.67
N VAL A 289 15.96 11.65 6.39
CA VAL A 289 16.99 11.21 5.43
C VAL A 289 16.57 9.89 4.79
N VAL A 290 16.98 9.67 3.54
CA VAL A 290 17.13 8.31 2.99
C VAL A 290 18.46 7.79 3.52
N PRO A 291 18.45 6.73 4.36
CA PRO A 291 19.67 6.18 4.93
C PRO A 291 20.64 5.64 3.87
N LYS A 292 21.89 5.45 4.26
CA LYS A 292 22.94 4.94 3.37
C LYS A 292 22.68 3.54 2.84
N GLU A 293 21.89 2.75 3.58
CA GLU A 293 21.45 1.43 3.15
C GLU A 293 20.37 1.47 2.06
N GLY A 294 19.87 2.66 1.70
CA GLY A 294 18.68 2.87 0.88
C GLY A 294 17.42 2.93 1.73
N ALA A 295 16.27 3.00 1.08
CA ALA A 295 14.97 3.00 1.72
C ALA A 295 13.99 2.11 0.96
N THR A 296 13.01 1.57 1.64
CA THR A 296 11.78 1.10 1.01
C THR A 296 10.92 2.30 0.63
N GLY A 297 9.91 2.09 -0.20
CA GLY A 297 8.99 3.14 -0.59
C GLY A 297 7.80 2.58 -1.36
N TRP A 298 6.88 3.43 -1.72
CA TRP A 298 5.63 3.04 -2.35
C TRP A 298 5.40 3.81 -3.64
N SER A 299 4.65 3.21 -4.54
CA SER A 299 4.12 3.86 -5.74
C SER A 299 2.72 3.35 -5.97
N ASP A 300 1.75 4.23 -5.78
CA ASP A 300 0.36 3.87 -5.90
C ASP A 300 -0.09 3.90 -7.36
N THR A 301 -0.93 2.95 -7.69
CA THR A 301 -1.26 2.61 -9.08
C THR A 301 -2.77 2.44 -9.23
N TRP A 302 -3.39 3.20 -10.14
CA TRP A 302 -4.78 2.97 -10.53
C TRP A 302 -4.89 1.74 -11.41
N MET A 303 -5.64 0.74 -10.95
CA MET A 303 -5.85 -0.54 -11.62
C MET A 303 -7.31 -0.71 -12.00
N ILE A 304 -7.57 -1.31 -13.16
CA ILE A 304 -8.92 -1.62 -13.63
C ILE A 304 -9.32 -3.05 -13.24
N SER A 305 -10.52 -3.22 -12.73
CA SER A 305 -11.09 -4.54 -12.40
C SER A 305 -11.21 -5.41 -13.66
N SER A 306 -10.90 -6.70 -13.50
CA SER A 306 -11.19 -7.71 -14.54
C SER A 306 -12.70 -7.89 -14.78
N LYS A 307 -13.54 -7.37 -13.88
CA LYS A 307 -15.00 -7.44 -13.91
C LYS A 307 -15.65 -6.05 -14.00
N ALA A 308 -14.87 -5.02 -14.39
CA ALA A 308 -15.37 -3.66 -14.48
C ALA A 308 -16.65 -3.59 -15.30
N GLN A 309 -17.68 -2.98 -14.74
CA GLN A 309 -18.95 -2.71 -15.42
C GLN A 309 -18.87 -1.42 -16.25
N HIS A 310 -17.96 -0.53 -15.87
CA HIS A 310 -17.77 0.80 -16.45
C HIS A 310 -16.32 1.00 -16.94
N PRO A 311 -15.80 0.12 -17.82
CA PRO A 311 -14.39 0.13 -18.21
C PRO A 311 -13.99 1.40 -18.98
N ASN A 312 -14.90 2.02 -19.76
CA ASN A 312 -14.55 3.26 -20.44
C ASN A 312 -14.40 4.42 -19.44
N CYS A 313 -15.33 4.57 -18.50
CA CYS A 313 -15.22 5.56 -17.43
C CYS A 313 -13.94 5.34 -16.60
N MET A 314 -13.52 4.08 -16.36
CA MET A 314 -12.27 3.80 -15.62
C MET A 314 -11.03 4.21 -16.41
N TYR A 315 -10.98 3.99 -17.73
CA TYR A 315 -9.87 4.47 -18.56
C TYR A 315 -9.83 6.01 -18.64
N GLU A 316 -11.00 6.66 -18.72
CA GLU A 316 -11.09 8.13 -18.67
C GLU A 316 -10.58 8.65 -17.33
N TRP A 317 -10.93 7.99 -16.20
CA TRP A 317 -10.43 8.32 -14.87
C TRP A 317 -8.91 8.16 -14.78
N MET A 318 -8.37 7.01 -15.22
CA MET A 318 -6.92 6.79 -15.20
C MET A 318 -6.16 7.85 -15.99
N ASN A 319 -6.70 8.31 -17.12
CA ASN A 319 -6.08 9.39 -17.89
C ASN A 319 -6.24 10.75 -17.23
N TYR A 320 -7.40 11.02 -16.64
CA TYR A 320 -7.70 12.29 -15.99
C TYR A 320 -6.86 12.53 -14.75
N ILE A 321 -6.80 11.53 -13.86
CA ILE A 321 -6.13 11.64 -12.54
C ILE A 321 -4.62 11.86 -12.68
N VAL A 322 -4.02 11.40 -13.76
CA VAL A 322 -2.60 11.65 -14.08
C VAL A 322 -2.39 12.76 -15.11
N SER A 323 -3.41 13.60 -15.38
CA SER A 323 -3.18 14.83 -16.13
C SER A 323 -2.32 15.80 -15.29
N PRO A 324 -1.51 16.67 -15.92
CA PRO A 324 -0.53 17.49 -15.17
C PRO A 324 -1.14 18.30 -14.04
N THR A 325 -2.27 18.96 -14.27
CA THR A 325 -2.93 19.81 -13.26
C THR A 325 -3.56 18.97 -12.15
N VAL A 326 -4.30 17.91 -12.50
CA VAL A 326 -5.01 17.10 -11.50
C VAL A 326 -4.01 16.33 -10.66
N ASN A 327 -2.97 15.73 -11.29
CA ASN A 327 -1.95 15.01 -10.55
C ASN A 327 -1.15 15.93 -9.60
N ALA A 328 -0.94 17.20 -9.97
CA ALA A 328 -0.37 18.19 -9.06
C ALA A 328 -1.27 18.48 -7.84
N GLN A 329 -2.58 18.60 -8.06
CA GLN A 329 -3.56 18.83 -6.99
C GLN A 329 -3.61 17.65 -6.02
N VAL A 330 -3.72 16.43 -6.55
CA VAL A 330 -3.72 15.19 -5.75
C VAL A 330 -2.44 15.08 -4.94
N ALA A 331 -1.29 15.23 -5.61
CA ALA A 331 0.01 15.11 -4.96
C ALA A 331 0.21 16.10 -3.82
N GLN A 332 -0.20 17.37 -4.01
CA GLN A 332 -0.11 18.40 -2.95
C GLN A 332 -1.05 18.12 -1.78
N TYR A 333 -2.26 17.65 -2.06
CA TYR A 333 -3.26 17.37 -1.02
C TYR A 333 -2.91 16.13 -0.21
N PHE A 334 -2.57 15.04 -0.89
CA PHE A 334 -2.20 13.79 -0.24
C PHE A 334 -0.81 13.87 0.43
N GLY A 335 0.12 14.62 -0.19
CA GLY A 335 1.50 14.75 0.28
C GLY A 335 2.42 13.65 -0.26
N GLU A 336 2.48 13.54 -1.58
CA GLU A 336 3.30 12.58 -2.32
C GLU A 336 4.06 13.23 -3.47
N ALA A 337 5.06 12.56 -4.00
CA ALA A 337 5.67 12.95 -5.25
C ALA A 337 4.74 12.60 -6.42
N PRO A 338 4.35 13.55 -7.29
CA PRO A 338 3.54 13.24 -8.45
C PRO A 338 4.26 12.30 -9.42
N ALA A 339 3.54 11.34 -9.99
CA ALA A 339 4.08 10.47 -11.02
C ALA A 339 4.25 11.20 -12.36
N GLN A 340 3.43 12.21 -12.60
CA GLN A 340 3.41 13.01 -13.82
C GLN A 340 4.54 14.04 -13.83
N THR A 341 5.49 13.94 -14.77
CA THR A 341 6.66 14.83 -14.83
C THR A 341 6.32 16.31 -15.07
N LEU A 342 5.18 16.58 -15.71
CA LEU A 342 4.72 17.95 -15.97
C LEU A 342 3.95 18.55 -14.79
N ALA A 343 3.58 17.78 -13.78
CA ALA A 343 2.78 18.24 -12.64
C ALA A 343 3.47 19.36 -11.86
N CYS A 344 4.80 19.36 -11.79
CA CYS A 344 5.58 20.35 -11.04
C CYS A 344 5.38 21.80 -11.54
N ALA A 345 4.99 21.99 -12.78
CA ALA A 345 4.64 23.32 -13.30
C ALA A 345 3.28 23.84 -12.77
N HIS A 346 2.44 22.93 -12.27
CA HIS A 346 1.06 23.17 -11.84
C HIS A 346 0.90 23.16 -10.30
N THR A 347 1.98 22.94 -9.54
CA THR A 347 1.93 23.05 -8.08
C THR A 347 1.81 24.49 -7.62
N ASP A 348 1.01 24.74 -6.58
CA ASP A 348 0.88 26.07 -5.96
C ASP A 348 2.17 26.46 -5.24
N ASP A 349 2.71 25.55 -4.43
CA ASP A 349 4.05 25.68 -3.83
C ASP A 349 5.12 25.28 -4.86
N LYS A 350 5.91 26.23 -5.29
CA LYS A 350 6.99 26.02 -6.28
C LYS A 350 8.17 25.21 -5.72
N THR A 351 8.25 25.01 -4.41
CA THR A 351 9.26 24.16 -3.76
C THR A 351 8.78 22.72 -3.57
N PHE A 352 7.49 22.44 -3.78
CA PHE A 352 6.86 21.17 -3.50
C PHE A 352 7.60 19.99 -4.17
N CYS A 353 7.80 20.04 -5.47
CA CYS A 353 8.47 18.96 -6.19
C CYS A 353 9.93 18.73 -5.75
N ALA A 354 10.61 19.77 -5.30
CA ALA A 354 11.96 19.63 -4.74
C ALA A 354 11.91 18.96 -3.35
N GLN A 355 10.94 19.33 -2.52
CA GLN A 355 10.76 18.72 -1.19
C GLN A 355 10.42 17.22 -1.27
N TYR A 356 9.65 16.84 -2.29
CA TYR A 356 9.25 15.44 -2.50
C TYR A 356 10.15 14.70 -3.49
N HIS A 357 11.23 15.31 -3.98
CA HIS A 357 12.16 14.71 -4.95
C HIS A 357 11.50 14.19 -6.24
N ALA A 358 10.39 14.80 -6.65
CA ALA A 358 9.49 14.27 -7.68
C ALA A 358 10.16 13.96 -9.04
N LEU A 359 11.18 14.75 -9.42
CA LEU A 359 11.92 14.59 -10.68
C LEU A 359 13.37 14.10 -10.48
N ASP A 360 13.72 13.69 -9.27
CA ASP A 360 15.07 13.25 -8.91
C ASP A 360 15.22 11.73 -9.11
N SER A 361 15.65 11.32 -10.30
CA SER A 361 15.88 9.92 -10.62
C SER A 361 17.02 9.29 -9.78
N ALA A 362 18.00 10.08 -9.34
CA ALA A 362 19.08 9.59 -8.48
C ALA A 362 18.56 9.30 -7.06
N TYR A 363 17.62 10.11 -6.57
CA TYR A 363 16.92 9.82 -5.32
C TYR A 363 16.03 8.58 -5.48
N ALA A 364 15.19 8.54 -6.52
CA ALA A 364 14.29 7.42 -6.81
C ALA A 364 15.03 6.07 -6.95
N SER A 365 16.27 6.08 -7.45
CA SER A 365 17.09 4.86 -7.60
C SER A 365 17.55 4.25 -6.27
N LYS A 366 17.45 4.96 -5.17
CA LYS A 366 17.76 4.46 -3.81
C LYS A 366 16.55 3.81 -3.14
N ILE A 367 15.39 3.85 -3.80
CA ILE A 367 14.13 3.38 -3.23
C ILE A 367 13.83 1.98 -3.78
N HIS A 368 13.62 1.04 -2.86
CA HIS A 368 13.09 -0.28 -3.13
C HIS A 368 11.56 -0.19 -3.01
N TYR A 369 10.87 -0.08 -4.14
CA TYR A 369 9.42 0.09 -4.14
C TYR A 369 8.71 -1.16 -3.64
N TRP A 370 7.72 -0.99 -2.78
CA TRP A 370 6.91 -2.09 -2.27
C TRP A 370 6.45 -3.01 -3.38
N THR A 371 6.75 -4.26 -3.22
CA THR A 371 6.36 -5.33 -4.13
C THR A 371 5.78 -6.46 -3.31
N THR A 372 4.65 -7.01 -3.73
CA THR A 372 4.01 -8.11 -3.00
C THR A 372 4.94 -9.33 -2.94
N PRO A 373 5.33 -9.82 -1.77
CA PRO A 373 6.09 -11.07 -1.63
C PRO A 373 5.38 -12.26 -2.29
N GLN A 374 6.14 -13.06 -3.02
CA GLN A 374 5.67 -14.22 -3.78
C GLN A 374 6.49 -15.46 -3.42
N THR A 375 5.89 -16.65 -3.47
CA THR A 375 6.60 -17.92 -3.25
C THR A 375 7.74 -18.15 -4.23
N GLN A 376 7.63 -17.59 -5.42
CA GLN A 376 8.72 -17.59 -6.37
C GLN A 376 9.62 -16.38 -6.16
N CYS A 377 10.90 -16.64 -5.98
CA CYS A 377 11.89 -15.59 -5.80
C CYS A 377 12.04 -14.74 -7.06
N VAL A 378 11.92 -13.43 -6.91
CA VAL A 378 12.00 -12.46 -8.03
C VAL A 378 13.42 -12.39 -8.59
N ASP A 379 14.43 -12.70 -7.78
CA ASP A 379 15.85 -12.72 -8.16
C ASP A 379 16.25 -13.92 -9.03
N GLY A 380 15.30 -14.79 -9.39
CA GLY A 380 15.53 -15.97 -10.21
C GLY A 380 16.27 -17.12 -9.50
N THR A 381 16.50 -17.04 -8.17
CA THR A 381 17.26 -18.05 -7.43
C THR A 381 16.46 -19.31 -7.09
N GLY A 382 15.15 -19.31 -7.31
CA GLY A 382 14.30 -20.49 -7.07
C GLY A 382 12.85 -20.17 -6.71
N SER A 383 12.15 -21.20 -6.19
CA SER A 383 10.74 -21.14 -5.79
C SER A 383 10.52 -21.17 -4.27
N ASP A 384 11.57 -20.92 -3.48
CA ASP A 384 11.56 -21.14 -2.04
C ASP A 384 11.43 -19.84 -1.23
N CYS A 385 10.91 -18.79 -1.85
CA CYS A 385 10.59 -17.55 -1.17
C CYS A 385 9.23 -17.61 -0.48
N THR A 386 9.04 -16.70 0.46
CA THR A 386 7.82 -16.62 1.28
C THR A 386 6.81 -15.66 0.64
N ASP A 387 5.53 -16.00 0.73
CA ASP A 387 4.45 -15.18 0.22
C ASP A 387 3.95 -14.15 1.25
N TYR A 388 3.07 -13.27 0.81
CA TYR A 388 2.53 -12.21 1.66
C TYR A 388 1.73 -12.76 2.85
N GLN A 389 1.05 -13.92 2.73
CA GLN A 389 0.32 -14.50 3.86
C GLN A 389 1.27 -14.93 4.97
N GLN A 390 2.41 -15.52 4.61
CA GLN A 390 3.45 -15.88 5.59
C GLN A 390 4.00 -14.61 6.28
N TRP A 391 4.12 -13.49 5.56
CA TRP A 391 4.51 -12.21 6.16
C TRP A 391 3.46 -11.66 7.12
N VAL A 392 2.17 -11.76 6.78
CA VAL A 392 1.06 -11.42 7.70
C VAL A 392 1.13 -12.24 8.98
N ASP A 393 1.32 -13.56 8.87
CA ASP A 393 1.43 -14.44 10.03
C ASP A 393 2.64 -14.08 10.92
N LYS A 394 3.78 -13.75 10.29
CA LYS A 394 4.98 -13.29 10.99
C LYS A 394 4.80 -11.92 11.63
N TRP A 395 4.11 -11.01 10.97
CA TRP A 395 3.81 -9.69 11.52
C TRP A 395 2.93 -9.79 12.77
N GLN A 396 1.92 -10.66 12.75
CA GLN A 396 1.12 -10.95 13.94
C GLN A 396 1.97 -11.50 15.08
N GLN A 397 2.94 -12.38 14.81
CA GLN A 397 3.87 -12.87 15.82
C GLN A 397 4.79 -11.76 16.39
N ILE A 398 5.18 -10.78 15.57
CA ILE A 398 5.95 -9.62 16.04
C ILE A 398 5.07 -8.75 16.94
N LYS A 399 3.84 -8.49 16.55
CA LYS A 399 2.95 -7.60 17.32
C LYS A 399 2.45 -8.23 18.63
N GLY A 400 2.29 -9.55 18.69
CA GLY A 400 1.90 -10.33 19.88
C GLY A 400 0.41 -10.41 20.07
#